data_2be5bcf5f7caeb3002860707319cf783
#
_entry.id   2be5bcf5f7caeb3002860707319cf783
#
_cell.length_a   1.000
_cell.length_b   1.000
_cell.length_c   1.000
_cell.angle_alpha   90.00
_cell.angle_beta   90.00
_cell.angle_gamma   90.00
#
_symmetry.space_group_name_H-M   'P 1'
#
loop_
_entity.id
_entity.type
_entity.pdbx_description
1 polymer ?
#
loop_
_entity_poly.entity_id
_entity_poly.type
_entity_poly.pdbx_seq_one_letter_code
_entity_poly.pdbx_strand_id
1 'polypeptide(L)'
;MIKQLQRRFIKIAMFSFCIVVFLIVGLTNLLNYLRARQEIEENLSVVLENLDVIQQTEKNWKWSYGRKDTENNYIYAEDADTKEDIDAILSGVRFFTVTLDADGKVIKTNTRNTNTVDAKRASEIALDLYRRGKKDGYGKYSRYKAISSGDDLIYVFVNCKRKMRECNNILKISLISAVIELIAVFFPVYFFSRAVVRPVQESVDKQKAFITNAGHEIKTPLTIIDANTDVIELTSGETEWTKSIRNQIRRLTKLTEELVGLAKLQEIEELPEQQKIDLSALLLEACEQFETVAKTHRKKLDWDLQENLTVFGDEAMLERVFSILLDNAVKYADDGTKISAVLKKNGKYVVLEVRNYAACMKKGKHMDLFERFYRADSSHNSTTGGHGIGLSNAQAIVELHKGKITAYSPADGEICFQIRL
;
A
#
# COMPACT_ATOMS: atom_id res chain seq x y z
N MET A 1 -13.31 -8.11 -11.67
CA MET A 1 -12.19 -8.72 -10.89
C MET A 1 -10.82 -8.53 -11.56
N ILE A 2 -10.62 -8.87 -12.85
CA ILE A 2 -9.33 -8.82 -13.57
C ILE A 2 -8.73 -7.43 -13.62
N LYS A 3 -9.51 -6.44 -14.08
CA LYS A 3 -9.05 -5.04 -14.16
C LYS A 3 -8.59 -4.50 -12.80
N GLN A 4 -9.20 -4.99 -11.71
CA GLN A 4 -8.78 -4.62 -10.36
C GLN A 4 -7.47 -5.29 -9.97
N LEU A 5 -7.30 -6.60 -10.28
CA LEU A 5 -6.07 -7.34 -10.00
C LEU A 5 -4.90 -6.77 -10.82
N GLN A 6 -5.11 -6.52 -12.10
CA GLN A 6 -4.12 -5.88 -12.98
C GLN A 6 -3.72 -4.49 -12.44
N ARG A 7 -4.70 -3.65 -12.07
CA ARG A 7 -4.43 -2.34 -11.48
C ARG A 7 -3.67 -2.42 -10.15
N ARG A 8 -3.99 -3.40 -9.29
CA ARG A 8 -3.26 -3.62 -8.04
C ARG A 8 -1.82 -4.05 -8.31
N PHE A 9 -1.62 -4.98 -9.23
CA PHE A 9 -0.28 -5.43 -9.64
C PHE A 9 0.58 -4.27 -10.16
N ILE A 10 0.04 -3.48 -11.12
CA ILE A 10 0.75 -2.31 -11.65
C ILE A 10 1.08 -1.31 -10.53
N LYS A 11 0.12 -1.00 -9.65
CA LYS A 11 0.35 -0.07 -8.53
C LYS A 11 1.47 -0.55 -7.60
N ILE A 12 1.47 -1.83 -7.21
CA ILE A 12 2.48 -2.40 -6.31
C ILE A 12 3.86 -2.39 -6.99
N ALA A 13 3.94 -2.86 -8.23
CA ALA A 13 5.19 -2.89 -9.00
C ALA A 13 5.78 -1.47 -9.19
N MET A 14 4.96 -0.52 -9.61
CA MET A 14 5.40 0.87 -9.80
C MET A 14 5.77 1.55 -8.50
N PHE A 15 5.01 1.32 -7.41
CA PHE A 15 5.35 1.88 -6.10
C PHE A 15 6.69 1.36 -5.58
N SER A 16 6.93 0.04 -5.69
CA SER A 16 8.22 -0.55 -5.29
C SER A 16 9.37 0.02 -6.11
N PHE A 17 9.18 0.19 -7.43
CA PHE A 17 10.20 0.77 -8.30
C PHE A 17 10.46 2.24 -8.00
N CYS A 18 9.41 3.04 -7.73
CA CYS A 18 9.55 4.45 -7.30
C CYS A 18 10.40 4.57 -6.03
N ILE A 19 10.22 3.69 -5.04
CA ILE A 19 11.03 3.69 -3.81
C ILE A 19 12.52 3.47 -4.15
N VAL A 20 12.83 2.48 -4.99
CA VAL A 20 14.20 2.16 -5.39
C VAL A 20 14.86 3.33 -6.10
N VAL A 21 14.17 3.93 -7.09
CA VAL A 21 14.68 5.10 -7.83
C VAL A 21 14.89 6.28 -6.88
N PHE A 22 13.95 6.55 -5.97
CA PHE A 22 14.09 7.62 -4.99
C PHE A 22 15.31 7.43 -4.08
N LEU A 23 15.55 6.21 -3.61
CA LEU A 23 16.72 5.89 -2.77
C LEU A 23 18.02 6.07 -3.54
N ILE A 24 18.11 5.59 -4.79
CA ILE A 24 19.31 5.72 -5.62
C ILE A 24 19.60 7.19 -5.91
N VAL A 25 18.60 7.94 -6.39
CA VAL A 25 18.76 9.38 -6.71
C VAL A 25 19.12 10.17 -5.44
N GLY A 26 18.43 9.89 -4.32
CA GLY A 26 18.70 10.54 -3.05
C GLY A 26 20.11 10.28 -2.54
N LEU A 27 20.53 9.02 -2.53
CA LEU A 27 21.88 8.64 -2.07
C LEU A 27 22.98 9.21 -2.96
N THR A 28 22.81 9.14 -4.28
CA THR A 28 23.77 9.66 -5.24
C THR A 28 23.96 11.18 -5.07
N ASN A 29 22.86 11.92 -4.97
CA ASN A 29 22.92 13.37 -4.78
C ASN A 29 23.47 13.77 -3.40
N LEU A 30 23.13 13.01 -2.35
CA LEU A 30 23.70 13.22 -1.00
C LEU A 30 25.22 13.01 -1.00
N LEU A 31 25.67 11.89 -1.57
CA LEU A 31 27.12 11.61 -1.65
C LEU A 31 27.87 12.66 -2.47
N ASN A 32 27.28 13.10 -3.58
CA ASN A 32 27.86 14.16 -4.41
C ASN A 32 27.95 15.50 -3.64
N TYR A 33 26.90 15.85 -2.90
CA TYR A 33 26.90 17.05 -2.06
C TYR A 33 27.94 16.98 -0.94
N LEU A 34 28.06 15.83 -0.26
CA LEU A 34 29.06 15.64 0.80
C LEU A 34 30.50 15.75 0.25
N ARG A 35 30.78 15.14 -0.91
CA ARG A 35 32.09 15.26 -1.59
C ARG A 35 32.39 16.70 -1.99
N ALA A 36 31.41 17.39 -2.56
CA ALA A 36 31.61 18.81 -2.93
C ALA A 36 31.87 19.68 -1.70
N ARG A 37 31.22 19.39 -0.58
CA ARG A 37 31.45 20.12 0.67
C ARG A 37 32.87 19.85 1.23
N GLN A 38 33.29 18.59 1.21
CA GLN A 38 34.63 18.21 1.63
C GLN A 38 35.72 18.93 0.80
N GLU A 39 35.59 18.91 -0.53
CA GLU A 39 36.53 19.59 -1.42
C GLU A 39 36.59 21.13 -1.20
N ILE A 40 35.44 21.72 -0.87
CA ILE A 40 35.39 23.14 -0.51
C ILE A 40 36.14 23.41 0.80
N GLU A 41 36.01 22.56 1.80
CA GLU A 41 36.74 22.70 3.07
C GLU A 41 38.25 22.47 2.87
N GLU A 42 38.64 21.48 2.07
CA GLU A 42 40.04 21.21 1.70
C GLU A 42 40.64 22.43 0.98
N ASN A 43 39.93 23.02 0.02
CA ASN A 43 40.37 24.24 -0.65
C ASN A 43 40.52 25.41 0.31
N LEU A 44 39.66 25.55 1.31
CA LEU A 44 39.77 26.59 2.33
C LEU A 44 40.97 26.34 3.23
N SER A 45 41.22 25.08 3.67
CA SER A 45 42.40 24.78 4.51
C SER A 45 43.70 25.06 3.78
N VAL A 46 43.82 24.72 2.50
CA VAL A 46 44.98 25.01 1.68
C VAL A 46 45.27 26.54 1.60
N VAL A 47 44.23 27.36 1.44
CA VAL A 47 44.42 28.83 1.42
C VAL A 47 44.82 29.36 2.80
N LEU A 48 44.23 28.79 3.86
CA LEU A 48 44.55 29.22 5.23
C LEU A 48 45.99 28.85 5.65
N GLU A 49 46.45 27.65 5.33
CA GLU A 49 47.83 27.18 5.62
C GLU A 49 48.91 28.01 4.90
N ASN A 50 48.58 28.53 3.71
CA ASN A 50 49.50 29.30 2.89
C ASN A 50 49.29 30.82 2.99
N LEU A 51 48.54 31.29 4.01
CA LEU A 51 48.12 32.69 4.09
C LEU A 51 49.28 33.64 4.25
N ASP A 52 50.33 33.29 5.02
CA ASP A 52 51.51 34.08 5.23
C ASP A 52 52.29 34.31 3.93
N VAL A 53 52.42 33.29 3.10
CA VAL A 53 53.03 33.37 1.77
C VAL A 53 52.20 34.26 0.84
N ILE A 54 50.87 34.13 0.87
CA ILE A 54 49.96 34.98 0.10
C ILE A 54 50.10 36.45 0.47
N GLN A 55 50.32 36.79 1.75
CA GLN A 55 50.50 38.14 2.22
C GLN A 55 51.89 38.74 1.88
N GLN A 56 52.94 37.94 1.93
CA GLN A 56 54.33 38.38 1.65
C GLN A 56 54.64 38.58 0.16
N THR A 57 53.94 37.85 -0.71
CA THR A 57 54.28 37.77 -2.14
C THR A 57 53.69 38.89 -2.99
N GLU A 58 53.01 39.88 -2.41
CA GLU A 58 52.30 40.92 -3.17
C GLU A 58 53.17 41.85 -4.00
N LYS A 59 54.46 41.92 -3.77
CA LYS A 59 55.33 42.84 -4.53
C LYS A 59 55.82 42.33 -5.88
N ASN A 60 55.82 41.01 -6.14
CA ASN A 60 56.45 40.44 -7.33
C ASN A 60 55.67 39.35 -8.05
N TRP A 61 54.34 39.24 -7.87
CA TRP A 61 53.57 38.14 -8.42
C TRP A 61 53.10 38.38 -9.86
N LYS A 62 53.73 37.72 -10.85
CA LYS A 62 53.20 37.53 -12.20
C LYS A 62 52.46 36.23 -12.25
N TRP A 63 51.14 36.24 -12.34
CA TRP A 63 50.32 35.03 -12.53
C TRP A 63 50.59 34.37 -13.84
N SER A 64 51.11 33.14 -13.85
CA SER A 64 51.07 32.23 -14.97
C SER A 64 49.77 31.44 -14.89
N TYR A 65 48.91 31.55 -15.88
CA TYR A 65 47.71 30.72 -16.01
C TYR A 65 48.10 29.24 -16.06
N GLY A 66 47.54 28.45 -15.17
CA GLY A 66 47.55 27.03 -14.99
C GLY A 66 48.32 26.17 -15.96
N ARG A 67 49.42 25.58 -15.51
CA ARG A 67 49.95 24.34 -16.07
C ARG A 67 49.35 23.20 -15.27
N LYS A 68 48.49 22.40 -15.96
CA LYS A 68 48.30 21.03 -15.58
C LYS A 68 49.59 20.29 -15.88
N ASP A 69 50.03 19.44 -14.99
CA ASP A 69 51.06 18.50 -15.36
C ASP A 69 50.53 17.58 -16.48
N THR A 70 51.40 16.92 -17.23
CA THR A 70 51.08 16.08 -18.39
C THR A 70 50.20 14.85 -18.04
N GLU A 71 49.93 14.59 -16.77
CA GLU A 71 49.17 13.43 -16.26
C GLU A 71 47.87 13.79 -15.55
N ASN A 72 47.39 15.03 -15.58
CA ASN A 72 46.12 15.45 -14.96
C ASN A 72 46.07 15.34 -13.42
N ASN A 73 47.23 15.17 -12.72
CA ASN A 73 47.31 15.09 -11.28
C ASN A 73 47.44 16.47 -10.66
N TYR A 74 46.74 16.70 -9.54
CA TYR A 74 46.92 17.88 -8.69
C TYR A 74 48.09 17.61 -7.74
N ILE A 75 49.06 18.53 -7.71
CA ILE A 75 50.15 18.50 -6.71
C ILE A 75 49.56 18.89 -5.37
N TYR A 76 49.66 18.04 -4.36
CA TYR A 76 49.21 18.32 -3.00
C TYR A 76 50.29 18.98 -2.15
N ALA A 77 49.83 19.78 -1.18
CA ALA A 77 50.69 20.67 -0.39
C ALA A 77 51.69 19.96 0.55
N GLU A 78 51.58 18.67 0.78
CA GLU A 78 52.46 17.94 1.70
C GLU A 78 53.93 17.84 1.27
N ASP A 79 54.21 18.04 -0.03
CA ASP A 79 55.57 17.97 -0.59
C ASP A 79 56.08 19.31 -1.15
N ALA A 80 55.41 20.42 -0.88
CA ALA A 80 55.73 21.71 -1.49
C ALA A 80 56.83 22.46 -0.70
N ASP A 81 58.08 22.22 -1.02
CA ASP A 81 59.23 22.91 -0.41
C ASP A 81 59.57 24.24 -1.08
N THR A 82 58.93 24.57 -2.20
CA THR A 82 59.27 25.76 -2.99
C THR A 82 58.09 26.70 -3.20
N LYS A 83 58.40 28.00 -3.40
CA LYS A 83 57.41 29.06 -3.69
C LYS A 83 56.62 28.78 -4.99
N GLU A 84 57.23 28.09 -5.97
CA GLU A 84 56.63 27.70 -7.24
C GLU A 84 55.53 26.63 -7.05
N ASP A 85 55.74 25.72 -6.12
CA ASP A 85 54.75 24.65 -5.83
C ASP A 85 53.51 25.24 -5.12
N ILE A 86 53.71 26.19 -4.22
CA ILE A 86 52.61 26.88 -3.55
C ILE A 86 51.77 27.69 -4.56
N ASP A 87 52.41 28.35 -5.52
CA ASP A 87 51.74 29.06 -6.60
C ASP A 87 50.93 28.12 -7.50
N ALA A 88 51.44 26.93 -7.78
CA ALA A 88 50.76 25.92 -8.57
C ALA A 88 49.48 25.41 -7.84
N ILE A 89 49.60 25.13 -6.53
CA ILE A 89 48.47 24.68 -5.70
C ILE A 89 47.41 25.78 -5.59
N LEU A 90 47.77 27.01 -5.32
CA LEU A 90 46.88 28.15 -5.20
C LEU A 90 46.25 28.56 -6.55
N SER A 91 46.85 28.24 -7.69
CA SER A 91 46.30 28.51 -9.02
C SER A 91 45.00 27.74 -9.32
N GLY A 92 44.81 26.60 -8.67
CA GLY A 92 43.59 25.76 -8.78
C GLY A 92 42.41 26.28 -7.95
N VAL A 93 42.69 27.09 -6.91
CA VAL A 93 41.68 27.58 -5.97
C VAL A 93 41.34 29.03 -6.22
N ARG A 94 40.11 29.38 -6.48
CA ARG A 94 39.66 30.78 -6.62
C ARG A 94 39.22 31.29 -5.27
N PHE A 95 39.97 32.28 -4.76
CA PHE A 95 39.73 32.89 -3.47
C PHE A 95 40.00 34.43 -3.49
N PHE A 96 39.55 35.12 -2.46
CA PHE A 96 39.94 36.50 -2.16
C PHE A 96 40.02 36.68 -0.65
N THR A 97 40.81 37.67 -0.22
CA THR A 97 40.99 37.99 1.19
C THR A 97 40.70 39.46 1.46
N VAL A 98 40.19 39.73 2.66
CA VAL A 98 39.95 41.08 3.16
C VAL A 98 40.50 41.16 4.57
N THR A 99 41.42 42.11 4.83
CA THR A 99 42.01 42.37 6.14
C THR A 99 41.35 43.59 6.75
N LEU A 100 40.89 43.45 7.98
CA LEU A 100 40.28 44.49 8.79
C LEU A 100 41.19 44.76 10.00
N ASP A 101 41.29 46.06 10.43
CA ASP A 101 41.92 46.42 11.70
C ASP A 101 41.05 46.09 12.91
N ALA A 102 41.56 46.37 14.11
CA ALA A 102 40.84 46.14 15.36
C ALA A 102 39.51 46.94 15.45
N ASP A 103 39.41 48.06 14.75
CA ASP A 103 38.23 48.92 14.71
C ASP A 103 37.23 48.49 13.60
N GLY A 104 37.54 47.43 12.83
CA GLY A 104 36.73 46.93 11.74
C GLY A 104 36.83 47.73 10.45
N LYS A 105 37.87 48.52 10.26
CA LYS A 105 38.14 49.26 9.02
C LYS A 105 38.96 48.40 8.07
N VAL A 106 38.62 48.41 6.77
CA VAL A 106 39.36 47.67 5.75
C VAL A 106 40.75 48.23 5.55
N ILE A 107 41.78 47.46 5.86
CA ILE A 107 43.18 47.78 5.61
C ILE A 107 43.57 47.36 4.19
N LYS A 108 43.16 46.16 3.78
CA LYS A 108 43.64 45.56 2.54
C LYS A 108 42.60 44.60 1.97
N THR A 109 42.47 44.58 0.62
CA THR A 109 41.62 43.66 -0.10
C THR A 109 42.41 43.08 -1.26
N ASN A 110 42.51 41.75 -1.28
CA ASN A 110 43.14 40.99 -2.36
C ASN A 110 42.10 40.20 -3.12
N THR A 111 41.83 40.59 -4.38
CA THR A 111 40.90 39.95 -5.30
C THR A 111 41.58 39.39 -6.54
N ARG A 112 42.93 39.29 -6.55
CA ARG A 112 43.68 38.86 -7.72
C ARG A 112 43.38 37.45 -8.20
N ASN A 113 43.01 36.58 -7.27
CA ASN A 113 42.70 35.20 -7.59
C ASN A 113 41.19 34.95 -7.82
N THR A 114 40.42 35.98 -8.12
CA THR A 114 39.00 35.84 -8.44
C THR A 114 38.59 36.85 -9.52
N ASN A 115 37.82 36.37 -10.49
CA ASN A 115 37.22 37.22 -11.54
C ASN A 115 35.74 37.53 -11.23
N THR A 116 35.24 37.11 -10.05
CA THR A 116 33.80 37.14 -9.73
C THR A 116 33.39 38.27 -8.78
N VAL A 117 34.37 38.89 -8.11
CA VAL A 117 34.12 39.93 -7.10
C VAL A 117 35.21 41.00 -7.25
N ASP A 118 34.82 42.25 -7.37
CA ASP A 118 35.73 43.39 -7.32
C ASP A 118 36.12 43.74 -5.87
N ALA A 119 37.16 44.53 -5.69
CA ALA A 119 37.69 44.90 -4.36
C ALA A 119 36.64 45.62 -3.49
N LYS A 120 35.82 46.48 -4.11
CA LYS A 120 34.77 47.21 -3.40
C LYS A 120 33.72 46.26 -2.81
N ARG A 121 33.23 45.32 -3.62
CA ARG A 121 32.21 44.34 -3.21
C ARG A 121 32.76 43.30 -2.24
N ALA A 122 34.05 42.92 -2.37
CA ALA A 122 34.73 42.06 -1.42
C ALA A 122 34.77 42.69 -0.02
N SER A 123 35.14 43.97 0.03
CA SER A 123 35.16 44.76 1.27
C SER A 123 33.77 44.91 1.90
N GLU A 124 32.75 45.20 1.11
CA GLU A 124 31.35 45.29 1.56
C GLU A 124 30.88 43.99 2.20
N ILE A 125 31.20 42.85 1.59
CA ILE A 125 30.82 41.50 2.11
C ILE A 125 31.53 41.23 3.45
N ALA A 126 32.82 41.52 3.54
CA ALA A 126 33.58 41.30 4.77
C ALA A 126 33.09 42.19 5.91
N LEU A 127 32.81 43.48 5.64
CA LEU A 127 32.25 44.41 6.61
C LEU A 127 30.88 44.02 7.12
N ASP A 128 29.99 43.49 6.24
CA ASP A 128 28.68 42.99 6.63
C ASP A 128 28.83 41.79 7.57
N LEU A 129 29.73 40.85 7.27
CA LEU A 129 30.01 39.69 8.12
C LEU A 129 30.61 40.09 9.47
N TYR A 130 31.55 41.06 9.47
CA TYR A 130 32.15 41.61 10.69
C TYR A 130 31.09 42.23 11.61
N ARG A 131 30.23 43.10 11.06
CA ARG A 131 29.13 43.74 11.79
C ARG A 131 28.13 42.71 12.37
N ARG A 132 27.94 41.59 11.72
CA ARG A 132 27.11 40.49 12.18
C ARG A 132 27.82 39.52 13.13
N GLY A 133 29.07 39.72 13.43
CA GLY A 133 29.88 38.86 14.29
C GLY A 133 30.15 37.47 13.72
N LYS A 134 29.95 37.26 12.39
CA LYS A 134 30.12 35.97 11.74
C LYS A 134 31.56 35.75 11.30
N LYS A 135 32.26 34.83 11.96
CA LYS A 135 33.66 34.50 11.68
C LYS A 135 33.84 33.29 10.79
N ASP A 136 32.83 32.43 10.66
CA ASP A 136 32.87 31.18 9.87
C ASP A 136 31.52 30.89 9.27
N GLY A 137 31.46 30.39 8.03
CA GLY A 137 30.20 30.02 7.39
C GLY A 137 30.24 30.02 5.87
N TYR A 138 29.04 29.88 5.30
CA TYR A 138 28.78 29.90 3.87
C TYR A 138 28.04 31.18 3.47
N GLY A 139 28.56 31.87 2.46
CA GLY A 139 27.86 32.93 1.75
C GLY A 139 27.10 32.41 0.57
N LYS A 140 26.53 33.32 -0.28
CA LYS A 140 25.73 32.91 -1.46
C LYS A 140 26.51 32.02 -2.45
N TYR A 141 27.81 32.28 -2.62
CA TYR A 141 28.68 31.54 -3.56
C TYR A 141 30.09 31.35 -3.02
N SER A 142 30.32 31.55 -1.73
CA SER A 142 31.62 31.43 -1.11
C SER A 142 31.56 30.76 0.25
N ARG A 143 32.57 29.97 0.57
CA ARG A 143 32.90 29.51 1.91
C ARG A 143 33.84 30.53 2.51
N TYR A 144 33.58 31.02 3.71
CA TYR A 144 34.45 32.02 4.36
C TYR A 144 34.86 31.59 5.76
N LYS A 145 36.05 32.03 6.16
CA LYS A 145 36.54 31.91 7.54
C LYS A 145 37.41 33.13 7.87
N ALA A 146 37.23 33.66 9.08
CA ALA A 146 38.02 34.74 9.60
C ALA A 146 39.08 34.20 10.56
N ILE A 147 40.31 34.62 10.43
CA ILE A 147 41.42 34.32 11.32
C ILE A 147 42.04 35.61 11.84
N SER A 148 42.55 35.60 13.09
CA SER A 148 43.26 36.73 13.68
C SER A 148 44.76 36.62 13.37
N SER A 149 45.36 37.68 12.92
CA SER A 149 46.79 37.78 12.69
C SER A 149 47.29 39.06 13.38
N GLY A 150 47.82 38.90 14.60
CA GLY A 150 48.09 40.03 15.50
C GLY A 150 46.78 40.75 15.88
N ASP A 151 46.76 42.10 15.69
CA ASP A 151 45.57 42.91 15.95
C ASP A 151 44.58 42.94 14.76
N ASP A 152 44.95 42.35 13.62
CA ASP A 152 44.15 42.35 12.41
C ASP A 152 43.27 41.09 12.30
N LEU A 153 42.12 41.26 11.64
CA LEU A 153 41.20 40.16 11.31
C LEU A 153 41.17 39.93 9.79
N ILE A 154 41.56 38.74 9.36
CA ILE A 154 41.63 38.38 7.94
C ILE A 154 40.47 37.47 7.58
N TYR A 155 39.56 37.93 6.72
CA TYR A 155 38.54 37.12 6.11
C TYR A 155 39.07 36.49 4.83
N VAL A 156 39.03 35.16 4.78
CA VAL A 156 39.37 34.37 3.60
C VAL A 156 38.09 33.85 3.00
N PHE A 157 37.89 34.04 1.68
CA PHE A 157 36.73 33.59 0.93
C PHE A 157 37.14 32.68 -0.19
N VAL A 158 36.65 31.46 -0.21
CA VAL A 158 36.84 30.49 -1.31
C VAL A 158 35.59 30.44 -2.15
N ASN A 159 35.70 30.56 -3.47
CA ASN A 159 34.59 30.62 -4.40
C ASN A 159 34.01 29.19 -4.66
N CYS A 160 32.81 28.96 -4.23
CA CYS A 160 32.10 27.66 -4.35
C CYS A 160 31.13 27.62 -5.55
N LYS A 161 31.02 28.73 -6.33
CA LYS A 161 29.98 28.84 -7.40
C LYS A 161 30.06 27.74 -8.41
N ARG A 162 31.26 27.32 -8.82
CA ARG A 162 31.46 26.23 -9.80
C ARG A 162 30.96 24.89 -9.24
N LYS A 163 31.42 24.55 -8.02
CA LYS A 163 31.01 23.27 -7.35
C LYS A 163 29.53 23.20 -7.09
N MET A 164 28.93 24.26 -6.61
CA MET A 164 27.47 24.32 -6.39
C MET A 164 26.70 24.19 -7.71
N ARG A 165 27.22 24.74 -8.80
CA ARG A 165 26.62 24.56 -10.13
C ARG A 165 26.74 23.11 -10.61
N GLU A 166 27.87 22.45 -10.42
CA GLU A 166 28.11 21.07 -10.73
C GLU A 166 27.13 20.17 -9.97
N CYS A 167 26.96 20.36 -8.66
CA CYS A 167 25.97 19.65 -7.84
C CYS A 167 24.54 19.86 -8.36
N ASN A 168 24.15 21.08 -8.68
CA ASN A 168 22.83 21.38 -9.23
C ASN A 168 22.60 20.74 -10.62
N ASN A 169 23.63 20.66 -11.44
CA ASN A 169 23.53 19.99 -12.74
C ASN A 169 23.36 18.49 -12.58
N ILE A 170 24.12 17.85 -11.67
CA ILE A 170 23.96 16.42 -11.36
C ILE A 170 22.56 16.16 -10.80
N LEU A 171 22.04 17.01 -9.92
CA LEU A 171 20.67 16.91 -9.42
C LEU A 171 19.64 16.97 -10.56
N LYS A 172 19.79 17.91 -11.50
CA LYS A 172 18.88 18.04 -12.64
C LYS A 172 18.93 16.80 -13.55
N ILE A 173 20.15 16.35 -13.87
CA ILE A 173 20.34 15.18 -14.74
C ILE A 173 19.74 13.92 -14.07
N SER A 174 19.99 13.71 -12.77
CA SER A 174 19.47 12.56 -12.04
C SER A 174 17.94 12.58 -11.94
N LEU A 175 17.32 13.75 -11.81
CA LEU A 175 15.86 13.88 -11.82
C LEU A 175 15.26 13.59 -13.21
N ILE A 176 15.89 14.07 -14.27
CA ILE A 176 15.45 13.78 -15.64
C ILE A 176 15.60 12.29 -15.94
N SER A 177 16.74 11.69 -15.57
CA SER A 177 16.99 10.24 -15.71
C SER A 177 15.92 9.43 -14.96
N ALA A 178 15.59 9.80 -13.70
CA ALA A 178 14.56 9.14 -12.91
C ALA A 178 13.19 9.14 -13.61
N VAL A 179 12.80 10.26 -14.22
CA VAL A 179 11.54 10.34 -14.97
C VAL A 179 11.57 9.42 -16.19
N ILE A 180 12.67 9.40 -16.94
CA ILE A 180 12.82 8.52 -18.11
C ILE A 180 12.76 7.05 -17.68
N GLU A 181 13.46 6.67 -16.61
CA GLU A 181 13.45 5.31 -16.04
C GLU A 181 12.04 4.88 -15.60
N LEU A 182 11.30 5.77 -14.92
CA LEU A 182 9.90 5.50 -14.53
C LEU A 182 9.01 5.23 -15.74
N ILE A 183 9.15 6.02 -16.80
CA ILE A 183 8.41 5.82 -18.04
C ILE A 183 8.83 4.52 -18.72
N ALA A 184 10.14 4.26 -18.81
CA ALA A 184 10.69 3.06 -19.44
C ALA A 184 10.25 1.76 -18.76
N VAL A 185 10.04 1.77 -17.42
CA VAL A 185 9.55 0.61 -16.67
C VAL A 185 8.02 0.53 -16.69
N PHE A 186 7.32 1.67 -16.73
CA PHE A 186 5.86 1.68 -16.77
C PHE A 186 5.28 0.93 -17.97
N PHE A 187 5.83 1.15 -19.18
CA PHE A 187 5.33 0.52 -20.40
C PHE A 187 5.44 -1.03 -20.37
N PRO A 188 6.60 -1.63 -20.09
CA PRO A 188 6.69 -3.08 -19.95
C PRO A 188 5.77 -3.62 -18.85
N VAL A 189 5.74 -3.02 -17.66
CA VAL A 189 4.87 -3.45 -16.58
C VAL A 189 3.40 -3.42 -17.00
N TYR A 190 2.97 -2.38 -17.71
CA TYR A 190 1.60 -2.26 -18.22
C TYR A 190 1.27 -3.35 -19.25
N PHE A 191 2.15 -3.58 -20.22
CA PHE A 191 1.92 -4.59 -21.27
C PHE A 191 2.00 -6.02 -20.74
N PHE A 192 3.02 -6.34 -19.94
CA PHE A 192 3.19 -7.70 -19.40
C PHE A 192 2.22 -8.03 -18.26
N SER A 193 1.65 -7.02 -17.58
CA SER A 193 0.67 -7.27 -16.51
C SER A 193 -0.53 -8.10 -16.98
N ARG A 194 -0.93 -7.97 -18.26
CA ARG A 194 -2.00 -8.80 -18.86
C ARG A 194 -1.56 -10.25 -19.00
N ALA A 195 -0.33 -10.48 -19.46
CA ALA A 195 0.19 -11.83 -19.65
C ALA A 195 0.35 -12.58 -18.31
N VAL A 196 0.70 -11.87 -17.22
CA VAL A 196 0.84 -12.45 -15.88
C VAL A 196 -0.53 -12.78 -15.25
N VAL A 197 -1.54 -11.93 -15.47
CA VAL A 197 -2.87 -12.10 -14.87
C VAL A 197 -3.73 -13.13 -15.62
N ARG A 198 -3.57 -13.24 -16.94
CA ARG A 198 -4.36 -14.12 -17.79
C ARG A 198 -4.35 -15.61 -17.38
N PRO A 199 -3.21 -16.27 -17.09
CA PRO A 199 -3.21 -17.69 -16.67
C PRO A 199 -3.98 -17.94 -15.38
N VAL A 200 -3.91 -17.01 -14.42
CA VAL A 200 -4.65 -17.11 -13.15
C VAL A 200 -6.15 -17.08 -13.44
N GLN A 201 -6.57 -16.21 -14.33
CA GLN A 201 -7.98 -16.15 -14.72
C GLN A 201 -8.43 -17.41 -15.44
N GLU A 202 -7.69 -17.85 -16.47
CA GLU A 202 -8.03 -19.08 -17.21
C GLU A 202 -8.15 -20.29 -16.26
N SER A 203 -7.31 -20.34 -15.22
CA SER A 203 -7.40 -21.37 -14.17
C SER A 203 -8.68 -21.25 -13.35
N VAL A 204 -9.05 -20.04 -12.93
CA VAL A 204 -10.30 -19.81 -12.18
C VAL A 204 -11.53 -20.12 -13.04
N ASP A 205 -11.53 -19.69 -14.31
CA ASP A 205 -12.65 -19.93 -15.22
C ASP A 205 -12.79 -21.43 -15.55
N LYS A 206 -11.69 -22.15 -15.74
CA LYS A 206 -11.70 -23.63 -15.88
C LYS A 206 -12.22 -24.33 -14.64
N GLN A 207 -11.83 -23.86 -13.45
CA GLN A 207 -12.33 -24.43 -12.18
C GLN A 207 -13.84 -24.21 -12.03
N LYS A 208 -14.36 -23.04 -12.39
CA LYS A 208 -15.80 -22.74 -12.37
C LYS A 208 -16.57 -23.63 -13.36
N ALA A 209 -16.11 -23.67 -14.62
CA ALA A 209 -16.72 -24.52 -15.65
C ALA A 209 -16.72 -26.00 -15.23
N PHE A 210 -15.65 -26.50 -14.62
CA PHE A 210 -15.57 -27.84 -14.09
C PHE A 210 -16.62 -28.08 -13.01
N ILE A 211 -16.81 -27.17 -12.05
CA ILE A 211 -17.82 -27.31 -10.99
C ILE A 211 -19.23 -27.32 -11.60
N THR A 212 -19.52 -26.45 -12.55
CA THR A 212 -20.83 -26.36 -13.20
C THR A 212 -21.14 -27.64 -14.00
N ASN A 213 -20.19 -28.12 -14.80
CA ASN A 213 -20.37 -29.35 -15.59
C ASN A 213 -20.48 -30.57 -14.69
N ALA A 214 -19.61 -30.71 -13.67
CA ALA A 214 -19.70 -31.81 -12.71
C ALA A 214 -21.05 -31.83 -11.98
N GLY A 215 -21.59 -30.64 -11.67
CA GLY A 215 -22.92 -30.53 -11.07
C GLY A 215 -24.04 -31.12 -11.94
N HIS A 216 -24.00 -30.83 -13.25
CA HIS A 216 -24.95 -31.41 -14.19
C HIS A 216 -24.75 -32.92 -14.35
N GLU A 217 -23.54 -33.41 -14.46
CA GLU A 217 -23.20 -34.82 -14.59
C GLU A 217 -23.53 -35.63 -13.32
N ILE A 218 -23.54 -35.03 -12.14
CA ILE A 218 -23.97 -35.68 -10.89
C ILE A 218 -25.50 -35.70 -10.75
N LYS A 219 -26.21 -34.68 -11.23
CA LYS A 219 -27.67 -34.59 -11.09
C LYS A 219 -28.37 -35.70 -11.82
N THR A 220 -27.91 -36.06 -13.01
CA THR A 220 -28.51 -37.11 -13.83
C THR A 220 -28.53 -38.49 -13.14
N PRO A 221 -27.39 -39.06 -12.65
CA PRO A 221 -27.42 -40.36 -11.96
C PRO A 221 -28.22 -40.28 -10.64
N LEU A 222 -28.23 -39.17 -9.92
CA LEU A 222 -29.05 -39.01 -8.71
C LEU A 222 -30.52 -39.10 -9.04
N THR A 223 -30.97 -38.48 -10.14
CA THR A 223 -32.37 -38.56 -10.60
C THR A 223 -32.74 -40.01 -10.97
N ILE A 224 -31.85 -40.79 -11.61
CA ILE A 224 -32.06 -42.17 -11.95
C ILE A 224 -32.16 -43.05 -10.69
N ILE A 225 -31.29 -42.81 -9.68
CA ILE A 225 -31.32 -43.54 -8.41
C ILE A 225 -32.62 -43.23 -7.66
N ASP A 226 -33.09 -41.97 -7.67
CA ASP A 226 -34.36 -41.57 -7.05
C ASP A 226 -35.54 -42.27 -7.72
N ALA A 227 -35.61 -42.26 -9.06
CA ALA A 227 -36.65 -42.97 -9.82
C ALA A 227 -36.64 -44.48 -9.58
N ASN A 228 -35.46 -45.12 -9.50
CA ASN A 228 -35.36 -46.52 -9.16
C ASN A 228 -35.83 -46.81 -7.72
N THR A 229 -35.58 -45.91 -6.79
CA THR A 229 -36.06 -46.02 -5.41
C THR A 229 -37.58 -45.91 -5.37
N ASP A 230 -38.19 -45.02 -6.18
CA ASP A 230 -39.66 -44.95 -6.32
C ASP A 230 -40.25 -46.28 -6.81
N VAL A 231 -39.63 -46.93 -7.82
CA VAL A 231 -40.09 -48.24 -8.33
C VAL A 231 -39.99 -49.31 -7.25
N ILE A 232 -38.94 -49.34 -6.45
CA ILE A 232 -38.77 -50.27 -5.34
C ILE A 232 -39.88 -50.05 -4.29
N GLU A 233 -40.15 -48.79 -3.92
CA GLU A 233 -41.22 -48.47 -2.96
C GLU A 233 -42.61 -48.79 -3.47
N LEU A 234 -42.87 -48.64 -4.77
CA LEU A 234 -44.14 -49.03 -5.38
C LEU A 234 -44.36 -50.56 -5.40
N THR A 235 -43.30 -51.37 -5.54
CA THR A 235 -43.38 -52.81 -5.65
C THR A 235 -43.31 -53.56 -4.32
N SER A 236 -42.49 -53.03 -3.38
CA SER A 236 -42.13 -53.67 -2.10
C SER A 236 -42.54 -52.87 -0.85
N GLY A 237 -43.14 -51.70 -1.04
CA GLY A 237 -43.47 -50.78 0.04
C GLY A 237 -42.26 -49.99 0.51
N GLU A 238 -42.52 -48.93 1.29
CA GLU A 238 -41.48 -48.09 1.88
C GLU A 238 -40.74 -48.84 2.99
N THR A 239 -39.42 -48.87 2.93
CA THR A 239 -38.56 -49.51 3.93
C THR A 239 -37.60 -48.46 4.57
N GLU A 240 -36.99 -48.83 5.69
CA GLU A 240 -35.94 -47.96 6.30
C GLU A 240 -34.76 -47.73 5.35
N TRP A 241 -34.44 -48.69 4.51
CA TRP A 241 -33.38 -48.61 3.51
C TRP A 241 -33.74 -47.64 2.39
N THR A 242 -34.96 -47.69 1.85
CA THR A 242 -35.39 -46.76 0.79
C THR A 242 -35.52 -45.35 1.32
N LYS A 243 -35.96 -45.14 2.57
CA LYS A 243 -35.94 -43.85 3.27
C LYS A 243 -34.49 -43.29 3.41
N SER A 244 -33.57 -44.18 3.79
CA SER A 244 -32.16 -43.80 3.92
C SER A 244 -31.56 -43.38 2.56
N ILE A 245 -31.79 -44.14 1.49
CA ILE A 245 -31.35 -43.84 0.12
C ILE A 245 -31.94 -42.49 -0.30
N ARG A 246 -33.22 -42.26 -0.17
CA ARG A 246 -33.89 -41.01 -0.51
C ARG A 246 -33.32 -39.81 0.25
N ASN A 247 -33.02 -39.97 1.52
CA ASN A 247 -32.40 -38.94 2.32
C ASN A 247 -30.98 -38.59 1.82
N GLN A 248 -30.18 -39.58 1.39
CA GLN A 248 -28.87 -39.37 0.81
C GLN A 248 -28.96 -38.69 -0.57
N ILE A 249 -29.91 -39.08 -1.41
CA ILE A 249 -30.17 -38.46 -2.71
C ILE A 249 -30.50 -36.98 -2.51
N ARG A 250 -31.46 -36.63 -1.64
CA ARG A 250 -31.84 -35.26 -1.35
C ARG A 250 -30.65 -34.45 -0.85
N ARG A 251 -29.82 -35.05 0.02
CA ARG A 251 -28.61 -34.42 0.55
C ARG A 251 -27.59 -34.11 -0.55
N LEU A 252 -27.30 -35.08 -1.44
CA LEU A 252 -26.37 -34.91 -2.54
C LEU A 252 -26.88 -33.92 -3.58
N THR A 253 -28.18 -33.96 -3.92
CA THR A 253 -28.80 -32.99 -4.82
C THR A 253 -28.67 -31.59 -4.28
N LYS A 254 -28.97 -31.34 -2.99
CA LYS A 254 -28.84 -30.03 -2.36
C LYS A 254 -27.38 -29.54 -2.37
N LEU A 255 -26.41 -30.41 -2.04
CA LEU A 255 -24.99 -30.07 -2.08
C LEU A 255 -24.55 -29.64 -3.49
N THR A 256 -24.97 -30.39 -4.50
CA THR A 256 -24.64 -30.12 -5.90
C THR A 256 -25.26 -28.81 -6.35
N GLU A 257 -26.50 -28.50 -6.00
CA GLU A 257 -27.18 -27.25 -6.32
C GLU A 257 -26.50 -26.03 -5.63
N GLU A 258 -26.11 -26.20 -4.37
CA GLU A 258 -25.35 -25.14 -3.63
C GLU A 258 -24.00 -24.86 -4.28
N LEU A 259 -23.27 -25.91 -4.73
CA LEU A 259 -21.97 -25.75 -5.41
C LEU A 259 -22.08 -25.05 -6.78
N VAL A 260 -23.04 -25.53 -7.61
CA VAL A 260 -23.30 -24.93 -8.92
C VAL A 260 -23.79 -23.49 -8.77
N GLY A 261 -24.67 -23.23 -7.79
CA GLY A 261 -25.15 -21.90 -7.48
C GLY A 261 -24.00 -20.94 -7.12
N LEU A 262 -23.04 -21.41 -6.29
CA LEU A 262 -21.87 -20.62 -5.93
C LEU A 262 -20.97 -20.34 -7.14
N ALA A 263 -20.76 -21.33 -8.02
CA ALA A 263 -19.97 -21.15 -9.24
C ALA A 263 -20.61 -20.08 -10.15
N LYS A 264 -21.93 -20.14 -10.36
CA LYS A 264 -22.68 -19.15 -11.15
C LYS A 264 -22.64 -17.75 -10.54
N LEU A 265 -22.79 -17.62 -9.21
CA LEU A 265 -22.68 -16.31 -8.53
C LEU A 265 -21.31 -15.65 -8.76
N GLN A 266 -20.25 -16.44 -8.89
CA GLN A 266 -18.90 -15.94 -9.17
C GLN A 266 -18.68 -15.51 -10.63
N GLU A 267 -19.57 -15.85 -11.55
CA GLU A 267 -19.55 -15.40 -12.96
C GLU A 267 -20.18 -14.02 -13.12
N ILE A 268 -21.04 -13.62 -12.17
CA ILE A 268 -21.75 -12.35 -12.21
C ILE A 268 -20.77 -11.24 -11.79
N GLU A 269 -20.37 -10.36 -12.71
CA GLU A 269 -19.54 -9.19 -12.42
C GLU A 269 -20.37 -7.99 -11.91
N GLU A 270 -21.60 -7.86 -12.41
CA GLU A 270 -22.56 -6.82 -12.03
C GLU A 270 -23.94 -7.44 -11.90
N LEU A 271 -24.73 -6.99 -10.94
CA LEU A 271 -26.09 -7.47 -10.75
C LEU A 271 -26.91 -7.26 -12.03
N PRO A 272 -27.55 -8.32 -12.58
CA PRO A 272 -28.28 -8.23 -13.84
C PRO A 272 -29.50 -7.32 -13.77
N GLU A 273 -30.16 -7.27 -12.63
CA GLU A 273 -31.32 -6.41 -12.36
C GLU A 273 -31.12 -5.71 -11.00
N GLN A 274 -31.05 -4.39 -11.03
CA GLN A 274 -31.01 -3.58 -9.81
C GLN A 274 -32.31 -2.81 -9.67
N GLN A 275 -33.10 -3.17 -8.68
CA GLN A 275 -34.31 -2.44 -8.31
C GLN A 275 -34.23 -1.90 -6.90
N LYS A 276 -35.09 -0.96 -6.58
CA LYS A 276 -35.22 -0.45 -5.22
C LYS A 276 -36.07 -1.43 -4.42
N ILE A 277 -35.48 -2.07 -3.42
CA ILE A 277 -36.08 -3.14 -2.61
C ILE A 277 -36.38 -2.58 -1.23
N ASP A 278 -37.57 -2.86 -0.71
CA ASP A 278 -37.90 -2.67 0.69
C ASP A 278 -37.32 -3.84 1.51
N LEU A 279 -36.14 -3.60 2.08
CA LEU A 279 -35.42 -4.61 2.84
C LEU A 279 -36.15 -4.99 4.14
N SER A 280 -36.92 -4.04 4.70
CA SER A 280 -37.72 -4.27 5.92
C SER A 280 -38.84 -5.25 5.67
N ALA A 281 -39.59 -5.08 4.59
CA ALA A 281 -40.66 -5.98 4.20
C ALA A 281 -40.12 -7.37 3.84
N LEU A 282 -39.05 -7.43 3.04
CA LEU A 282 -38.44 -8.69 2.61
C LEU A 282 -37.91 -9.50 3.79
N LEU A 283 -37.26 -8.85 4.76
CA LEU A 283 -36.76 -9.53 5.96
C LEU A 283 -37.88 -9.95 6.91
N LEU A 284 -38.94 -9.15 7.01
CA LEU A 284 -40.13 -9.50 7.81
C LEU A 284 -40.74 -10.82 7.30
N GLU A 285 -40.97 -10.90 5.99
CA GLU A 285 -41.52 -12.12 5.37
C GLU A 285 -40.62 -13.34 5.66
N ALA A 286 -39.32 -13.22 5.52
CA ALA A 286 -38.38 -14.27 5.87
C ALA A 286 -38.46 -14.65 7.37
N CYS A 287 -38.57 -13.69 8.28
CA CYS A 287 -38.68 -13.95 9.71
C CYS A 287 -40.00 -14.71 10.05
N GLU A 288 -41.12 -14.31 9.46
CA GLU A 288 -42.43 -15.00 9.64
C GLU A 288 -42.38 -16.44 9.17
N GLN A 289 -41.79 -16.70 8.00
CA GLN A 289 -41.59 -18.08 7.47
C GLN A 289 -40.74 -18.92 8.44
N PHE A 290 -39.62 -18.37 8.93
CA PHE A 290 -38.70 -19.08 9.81
C PHE A 290 -39.19 -19.17 11.26
N GLU A 291 -40.17 -18.37 11.72
CA GLU A 291 -40.77 -18.49 13.05
C GLU A 291 -41.37 -19.88 13.29
N THR A 292 -42.10 -20.38 12.29
CA THR A 292 -42.73 -21.72 12.34
C THR A 292 -41.65 -22.80 12.42
N VAL A 293 -40.56 -22.65 11.63
CA VAL A 293 -39.44 -23.61 11.63
C VAL A 293 -38.71 -23.58 12.97
N ALA A 294 -38.44 -22.38 13.52
CA ALA A 294 -37.82 -22.25 14.83
C ALA A 294 -38.64 -22.89 15.96
N LYS A 295 -39.96 -22.73 15.95
CA LYS A 295 -40.87 -23.34 16.93
C LYS A 295 -40.82 -24.87 16.87
N THR A 296 -40.76 -25.48 15.69
CA THR A 296 -40.61 -26.95 15.55
C THR A 296 -39.27 -27.44 16.13
N HIS A 297 -38.25 -26.63 16.09
CA HIS A 297 -36.94 -26.91 16.71
C HIS A 297 -36.82 -26.42 18.16
N ARG A 298 -37.94 -26.11 18.84
CA ARG A 298 -37.99 -25.63 20.23
C ARG A 298 -37.16 -24.36 20.47
N LYS A 299 -37.06 -23.47 19.47
CA LYS A 299 -36.34 -22.22 19.49
C LYS A 299 -37.28 -21.04 19.33
N LYS A 300 -36.93 -19.89 19.85
CA LYS A 300 -37.72 -18.66 19.72
C LYS A 300 -37.01 -17.70 18.80
N LEU A 301 -37.65 -17.25 17.72
CA LEU A 301 -37.18 -16.19 16.85
C LEU A 301 -37.88 -14.89 17.17
N ASP A 302 -37.14 -13.88 17.58
CA ASP A 302 -37.61 -12.52 17.82
C ASP A 302 -36.93 -11.57 16.84
N TRP A 303 -37.63 -10.50 16.41
CA TRP A 303 -37.07 -9.52 15.49
C TRP A 303 -37.42 -8.09 15.90
N ASP A 304 -36.50 -7.15 15.58
CA ASP A 304 -36.61 -5.71 15.74
C ASP A 304 -36.22 -5.06 14.41
N LEU A 305 -37.19 -4.77 13.57
CA LEU A 305 -36.99 -4.31 12.21
C LEU A 305 -37.45 -2.86 12.07
N GLN A 306 -36.52 -1.95 11.76
CA GLN A 306 -36.85 -0.57 11.41
C GLN A 306 -37.56 -0.55 10.06
N GLU A 307 -38.72 0.07 9.98
CA GLU A 307 -39.54 0.14 8.78
C GLU A 307 -38.95 1.02 7.68
N ASN A 308 -39.37 0.78 6.44
CA ASN A 308 -39.08 1.60 5.25
C ASN A 308 -37.57 1.72 4.92
N LEU A 309 -36.76 0.75 5.26
CA LEU A 309 -35.37 0.70 4.85
C LEU A 309 -35.25 0.08 3.46
N THR A 310 -34.73 0.86 2.53
CA THR A 310 -34.60 0.44 1.13
C THR A 310 -33.13 0.38 0.69
N VAL A 311 -32.82 -0.60 -0.16
CA VAL A 311 -31.54 -0.75 -0.84
C VAL A 311 -31.73 -0.97 -2.33
N PHE A 312 -30.68 -0.74 -3.14
CA PHE A 312 -30.68 -1.15 -4.55
C PHE A 312 -30.03 -2.52 -4.67
N GLY A 313 -30.71 -3.46 -5.34
CA GLY A 313 -30.19 -4.81 -5.48
C GLY A 313 -31.12 -5.76 -6.25
N ASP A 314 -30.87 -7.03 -6.11
CA ASP A 314 -31.68 -8.15 -6.60
C ASP A 314 -32.43 -8.78 -5.41
N GLU A 315 -33.77 -8.75 -5.50
CA GLU A 315 -34.66 -9.17 -4.41
C GLU A 315 -34.51 -10.65 -4.09
N ALA A 316 -34.50 -11.52 -5.10
CA ALA A 316 -34.36 -12.97 -4.90
C ALA A 316 -33.01 -13.35 -4.30
N MET A 317 -31.94 -12.64 -4.68
CA MET A 317 -30.63 -12.87 -4.07
C MET A 317 -30.59 -12.44 -2.60
N LEU A 318 -31.19 -11.29 -2.24
CA LEU A 318 -31.24 -10.83 -0.85
C LEU A 318 -32.14 -11.71 0.02
N GLU A 319 -33.30 -12.16 -0.50
CA GLU A 319 -34.15 -13.16 0.16
C GLU A 319 -33.37 -14.45 0.46
N ARG A 320 -32.58 -14.91 -0.50
CA ARG A 320 -31.70 -16.08 -0.31
C ARG A 320 -30.67 -15.86 0.80
N VAL A 321 -30.09 -14.67 0.92
CA VAL A 321 -29.16 -14.34 2.02
C VAL A 321 -29.86 -14.45 3.36
N PHE A 322 -31.08 -13.89 3.49
CA PHE A 322 -31.85 -13.95 4.74
C PHE A 322 -32.21 -15.40 5.11
N SER A 323 -32.68 -16.16 4.13
CA SER A 323 -32.96 -17.56 4.32
C SER A 323 -31.76 -18.37 4.78
N ILE A 324 -30.56 -18.11 4.21
CA ILE A 324 -29.32 -18.76 4.64
C ILE A 324 -28.95 -18.41 6.09
N LEU A 325 -29.05 -17.13 6.47
CA LEU A 325 -28.70 -16.71 7.84
C LEU A 325 -29.69 -17.22 8.87
N LEU A 326 -30.98 -17.17 8.57
CA LEU A 326 -32.03 -17.65 9.48
C LEU A 326 -32.00 -19.18 9.60
N ASP A 327 -31.84 -19.93 8.50
CA ASP A 327 -31.64 -21.39 8.50
C ASP A 327 -30.41 -21.78 9.34
N ASN A 328 -29.30 -21.04 9.16
CA ASN A 328 -28.10 -21.27 9.96
C ASN A 328 -28.35 -21.02 11.44
N ALA A 329 -29.00 -19.90 11.81
CA ALA A 329 -29.33 -19.60 13.19
C ALA A 329 -30.25 -20.65 13.80
N VAL A 330 -31.28 -21.13 13.06
CA VAL A 330 -32.17 -22.19 13.55
C VAL A 330 -31.45 -23.52 13.70
N LYS A 331 -30.52 -23.86 12.81
CA LYS A 331 -29.80 -25.14 12.89
C LYS A 331 -28.78 -25.18 14.03
N TYR A 332 -28.02 -24.12 14.22
CA TYR A 332 -26.88 -24.13 15.11
C TYR A 332 -27.11 -23.42 16.46
N ALA A 333 -28.27 -22.80 16.68
CA ALA A 333 -28.64 -22.34 17.99
C ALA A 333 -28.86 -23.55 18.91
N ASP A 334 -28.45 -23.45 20.17
CA ASP A 334 -28.72 -24.46 21.20
C ASP A 334 -30.21 -24.53 21.52
N ASP A 335 -30.69 -25.73 21.94
CA ASP A 335 -32.11 -25.96 22.24
C ASP A 335 -32.61 -25.02 23.35
N GLY A 336 -33.82 -24.51 23.17
CA GLY A 336 -34.46 -23.60 24.13
C GLY A 336 -33.90 -22.18 24.12
N THR A 337 -32.95 -21.85 23.23
CA THR A 337 -32.34 -20.52 23.15
C THR A 337 -33.12 -19.59 22.21
N LYS A 338 -32.78 -18.30 22.30
CA LYS A 338 -33.36 -17.23 21.50
C LYS A 338 -32.50 -16.92 20.28
N ILE A 339 -33.14 -16.76 19.13
CA ILE A 339 -32.58 -16.20 17.92
C ILE A 339 -33.11 -14.78 17.76
N SER A 340 -32.28 -13.82 17.38
CA SER A 340 -32.73 -12.45 17.15
C SER A 340 -32.28 -11.93 15.79
N ALA A 341 -33.20 -11.28 15.08
CA ALA A 341 -32.90 -10.54 13.85
C ALA A 341 -33.17 -9.04 14.09
N VAL A 342 -32.18 -8.20 13.80
CA VAL A 342 -32.26 -6.74 14.02
C VAL A 342 -31.88 -6.04 12.74
N LEU A 343 -32.76 -5.16 12.22
CA LEU A 343 -32.52 -4.34 11.05
C LEU A 343 -32.61 -2.86 11.42
N LYS A 344 -31.52 -2.13 11.24
CA LYS A 344 -31.44 -0.70 11.59
C LYS A 344 -30.60 0.10 10.59
N LYS A 345 -30.93 1.38 10.44
CA LYS A 345 -30.09 2.31 9.70
C LYS A 345 -28.94 2.81 10.59
N ASN A 346 -27.73 2.68 10.09
CA ASN A 346 -26.53 3.20 10.76
C ASN A 346 -25.76 4.13 9.81
N GLY A 347 -25.99 5.43 9.95
CA GLY A 347 -25.45 6.44 9.05
C GLY A 347 -25.98 6.27 7.61
N LYS A 348 -25.09 6.00 6.67
CA LYS A 348 -25.43 5.75 5.26
C LYS A 348 -25.71 4.29 4.92
N TYR A 349 -25.50 3.38 5.85
CA TYR A 349 -25.68 1.95 5.63
C TYR A 349 -26.94 1.44 6.31
N VAL A 350 -27.53 0.41 5.71
CA VAL A 350 -28.51 -0.45 6.36
C VAL A 350 -27.76 -1.63 6.97
N VAL A 351 -27.98 -1.92 8.24
CA VAL A 351 -27.29 -2.97 8.98
C VAL A 351 -28.31 -4.02 9.44
N LEU A 352 -28.09 -5.25 9.01
CA LEU A 352 -28.79 -6.43 9.50
C LEU A 352 -27.87 -7.20 10.45
N GLU A 353 -28.38 -7.59 11.59
CA GLU A 353 -27.72 -8.52 12.53
C GLU A 353 -28.64 -9.71 12.82
N VAL A 354 -28.13 -10.93 12.60
CA VAL A 354 -28.77 -12.17 13.03
C VAL A 354 -27.89 -12.77 14.12
N ARG A 355 -28.46 -12.98 15.30
CA ARG A 355 -27.75 -13.49 16.48
C ARG A 355 -28.41 -14.76 17.00
N ASN A 356 -27.61 -15.72 17.41
CA ASN A 356 -28.06 -16.90 18.12
C ASN A 356 -27.04 -17.33 19.17
N TYR A 357 -27.49 -18.13 20.13
CA TYR A 357 -26.62 -18.75 21.11
C TYR A 357 -26.09 -20.08 20.56
N ALA A 358 -24.79 -20.31 20.69
CA ALA A 358 -24.09 -21.52 20.31
C ALA A 358 -22.89 -21.71 21.26
N ALA A 359 -23.00 -22.61 22.23
CA ALA A 359 -22.04 -22.77 23.33
C ALA A 359 -20.60 -23.06 22.86
N CYS A 360 -20.41 -23.58 21.67
CA CYS A 360 -19.08 -23.86 21.10
C CYS A 360 -18.34 -22.58 20.63
N MET A 361 -19.03 -21.44 20.49
CA MET A 361 -18.45 -20.21 19.96
C MET A 361 -17.70 -19.44 21.04
N LYS A 362 -16.44 -19.10 20.78
CA LYS A 362 -15.60 -18.26 21.66
C LYS A 362 -15.65 -16.82 21.20
N LYS A 363 -15.50 -15.88 22.14
CA LYS A 363 -15.42 -14.46 21.86
C LYS A 363 -14.35 -14.15 20.82
N GLY A 364 -14.69 -13.40 19.78
CA GLY A 364 -13.76 -13.02 18.70
C GLY A 364 -14.40 -12.89 17.34
N LYS A 365 -13.56 -12.74 16.31
CA LYS A 365 -13.99 -12.73 14.91
C LYS A 365 -13.91 -14.15 14.35
N HIS A 366 -14.91 -14.52 13.55
CA HIS A 366 -15.07 -15.85 12.97
C HIS A 366 -15.26 -15.75 11.46
N MET A 367 -14.25 -15.18 10.76
CA MET A 367 -14.31 -15.02 9.31
C MET A 367 -14.11 -16.34 8.56
N ASP A 368 -13.54 -17.33 9.19
CA ASP A 368 -13.37 -18.70 8.76
C ASP A 368 -14.72 -19.42 8.49
N LEU A 369 -15.81 -19.00 9.16
CA LEU A 369 -17.17 -19.51 8.89
C LEU A 369 -17.65 -19.26 7.47
N PHE A 370 -17.04 -18.31 6.73
CA PHE A 370 -17.36 -18.05 5.32
C PHE A 370 -16.49 -18.86 4.35
N GLU A 371 -15.50 -19.61 4.85
CA GLU A 371 -14.71 -20.51 4.02
C GLU A 371 -15.57 -21.69 3.56
N ARG A 372 -15.33 -22.16 2.33
CA ARG A 372 -16.09 -23.26 1.75
C ARG A 372 -15.80 -24.56 2.49
N PHE A 373 -16.85 -25.32 2.79
CA PHE A 373 -16.79 -26.60 3.52
C PHE A 373 -16.31 -26.48 4.96
N TYR A 374 -16.06 -25.24 5.46
CA TYR A 374 -15.69 -25.03 6.84
C TYR A 374 -16.88 -25.28 7.79
N ARG A 375 -16.62 -25.96 8.90
CA ARG A 375 -17.57 -26.23 9.99
C ARG A 375 -16.82 -26.06 11.32
N ALA A 376 -17.42 -25.31 12.24
CA ALA A 376 -16.83 -25.07 13.57
C ALA A 376 -16.75 -26.35 14.42
N ASP A 377 -17.70 -27.32 14.21
CA ASP A 377 -17.67 -28.62 14.84
C ASP A 377 -17.04 -29.66 13.92
N SER A 378 -15.92 -30.24 14.33
CA SER A 378 -15.27 -31.38 13.68
C SER A 378 -16.01 -32.70 13.88
N SER A 379 -17.10 -32.73 14.70
CA SER A 379 -17.96 -33.90 14.84
C SER A 379 -18.80 -34.07 13.56
N HIS A 380 -18.53 -35.14 12.84
CA HIS A 380 -19.33 -35.60 11.68
C HIS A 380 -20.76 -35.95 12.04
N ASN A 381 -21.42 -35.25 12.97
CA ASN A 381 -22.81 -35.46 13.25
C ASN A 381 -23.66 -35.11 12.03
N SER A 382 -23.94 -36.12 11.23
CA SER A 382 -24.73 -36.09 9.99
C SER A 382 -26.17 -35.59 10.19
N THR A 383 -26.60 -35.42 11.42
CA THR A 383 -27.98 -35.05 11.78
C THR A 383 -28.30 -33.59 11.56
N THR A 384 -27.31 -32.66 11.59
CA THR A 384 -27.55 -31.23 11.41
C THR A 384 -27.46 -30.72 9.96
N GLY A 385 -27.17 -31.58 8.98
CA GLY A 385 -27.48 -31.37 7.55
C GLY A 385 -26.80 -30.22 6.78
N GLY A 386 -25.81 -29.54 7.33
CA GLY A 386 -25.13 -28.39 6.64
C GLY A 386 -23.85 -28.82 5.90
N HIS A 387 -23.65 -28.35 4.66
CA HIS A 387 -22.48 -28.70 3.83
C HIS A 387 -21.34 -27.64 3.94
N GLY A 388 -21.52 -26.58 4.73
CA GLY A 388 -20.53 -25.49 4.86
C GLY A 388 -20.40 -24.60 3.60
N ILE A 389 -21.45 -24.53 2.76
CA ILE A 389 -21.45 -23.71 1.53
C ILE A 389 -22.40 -22.52 1.66
N GLY A 390 -23.41 -22.61 2.52
CA GLY A 390 -24.44 -21.57 2.63
C GLY A 390 -23.87 -20.19 2.97
N LEU A 391 -23.02 -20.07 3.99
CA LEU A 391 -22.44 -18.80 4.38
C LEU A 391 -21.51 -18.20 3.31
N SER A 392 -20.76 -19.02 2.57
CA SER A 392 -19.96 -18.54 1.43
C SER A 392 -20.83 -18.04 0.27
N ASN A 393 -22.03 -18.62 0.06
CA ASN A 393 -23.03 -18.10 -0.87
C ASN A 393 -23.58 -16.75 -0.39
N ALA A 394 -23.95 -16.62 0.88
CA ALA A 394 -24.41 -15.36 1.44
C ALA A 394 -23.35 -14.25 1.30
N GLN A 395 -22.08 -14.57 1.55
CA GLN A 395 -20.99 -13.64 1.35
C GLN A 395 -20.87 -13.18 -0.11
N ALA A 396 -20.89 -14.11 -1.06
CA ALA A 396 -20.80 -13.78 -2.48
C ALA A 396 -21.95 -12.86 -2.93
N ILE A 397 -23.18 -13.12 -2.48
CA ILE A 397 -24.35 -12.27 -2.80
C ILE A 397 -24.19 -10.87 -2.19
N VAL A 398 -23.81 -10.78 -0.92
CA VAL A 398 -23.61 -9.48 -0.24
C VAL A 398 -22.50 -8.66 -0.91
N GLU A 399 -21.41 -9.32 -1.35
CA GLU A 399 -20.32 -8.65 -2.08
C GLU A 399 -20.76 -8.15 -3.47
N LEU A 400 -21.63 -8.89 -4.18
CA LEU A 400 -22.26 -8.44 -5.44
C LEU A 400 -23.11 -7.16 -5.23
N HIS A 401 -23.76 -7.03 -4.08
CA HIS A 401 -24.49 -5.84 -3.66
C HIS A 401 -23.57 -4.72 -3.11
N LYS A 402 -22.23 -4.84 -3.25
CA LYS A 402 -21.23 -3.91 -2.71
C LYS A 402 -21.30 -3.75 -1.19
N GLY A 403 -21.96 -4.69 -0.52
CA GLY A 403 -22.05 -4.77 0.93
C GLY A 403 -20.89 -5.51 1.57
N LYS A 404 -20.99 -5.68 2.88
CA LYS A 404 -20.03 -6.45 3.67
C LYS A 404 -20.75 -7.32 4.68
N ILE A 405 -20.39 -8.61 4.74
CA ILE A 405 -20.84 -9.52 5.78
C ILE A 405 -19.68 -9.87 6.71
N THR A 406 -19.98 -10.01 8.00
CA THR A 406 -18.99 -10.40 9.03
C THR A 406 -19.65 -11.31 10.06
N ALA A 407 -18.89 -12.23 10.63
CA ALA A 407 -19.28 -13.05 11.75
C ALA A 407 -18.37 -12.75 12.93
N TYR A 408 -18.97 -12.57 14.12
CA TYR A 408 -18.24 -12.33 15.36
C TYR A 408 -19.06 -12.79 16.57
N SER A 409 -18.36 -13.16 17.62
CA SER A 409 -18.95 -13.49 18.92
C SER A 409 -18.70 -12.34 19.89
N PRO A 410 -19.73 -11.61 20.34
CA PRO A 410 -19.59 -10.53 21.32
C PRO A 410 -19.22 -11.08 22.71
N ALA A 411 -19.67 -12.26 23.03
CA ALA A 411 -19.37 -13.02 24.27
C ALA A 411 -19.23 -14.50 23.95
N ASP A 412 -18.66 -15.28 24.86
CA ASP A 412 -18.60 -16.73 24.72
C ASP A 412 -20.04 -17.33 24.68
N GLY A 413 -20.28 -18.24 23.76
CA GLY A 413 -21.58 -18.86 23.54
C GLY A 413 -22.54 -18.07 22.67
N GLU A 414 -22.15 -16.92 22.11
CA GLU A 414 -22.98 -16.16 21.16
C GLU A 414 -22.29 -16.05 19.81
N ILE A 415 -23.07 -16.04 18.75
CA ILE A 415 -22.61 -15.72 17.38
C ILE A 415 -23.52 -14.65 16.77
N CYS A 416 -22.93 -13.69 16.12
CA CYS A 416 -23.59 -12.61 15.40
C CYS A 416 -23.07 -12.55 13.95
N PHE A 417 -23.99 -12.67 13.01
CA PHE A 417 -23.76 -12.38 11.60
C PHE A 417 -24.27 -10.99 11.30
N GLN A 418 -23.37 -10.11 10.86
CA GLN A 418 -23.69 -8.72 10.55
C GLN A 418 -23.49 -8.45 9.06
N ILE A 419 -24.54 -7.94 8.40
CA ILE A 419 -24.52 -7.47 7.02
C ILE A 419 -24.62 -5.95 7.02
N ARG A 420 -23.86 -5.28 6.16
CA ARG A 420 -23.93 -3.84 5.86
C ARG A 420 -24.15 -3.67 4.37
N LEU A 421 -25.23 -3.03 4.00
CA LEU A 421 -25.62 -2.69 2.64
C LEU A 421 -25.65 -1.20 2.44
#